data_e3bbe3e6343b81d50feafa08ee15abc8
#
_entry.id   e3bbe3e6343b81d50feafa08ee15abc8
#
_cell.length_a   1.000
_cell.length_b   1.000
_cell.length_c   1.000
_cell.angle_alpha   90.00
_cell.angle_beta   90.00
_cell.angle_gamma   90.00
#
_symmetry.space_group_name_H-M   'P 1'
#
loop_
_entity.id
_entity.type
_entity.pdbx_description
1 polymer ?
#
loop_
_entity_poly.entity_id
_entity_poly.type
_entity_poly.pdbx_seq_one_letter_code
_entity_poly.pdbx_strand_id
1 'polypeptide(L)'
;AVEATTALAADIESTWKGLLAGESGIRELTDDFVTKWDLPVRIGGHLVDDVDSHLTRIELRRNSYVQRMSLVLARRLWKNAGAPEVDPDRFSVVIGTGLGGGEKIVEMYDAMNEGGPRKVSPLAVQMVMPNGAAAVVGLELGARAGVITPVSACSSGSEAIAHAWRQIVMGDADFAVCGGVEGMIEALPIAAFSMMRAMSTKNDDPEGASRPFDKNRDGFVFGEAGAMMIIETEEHALARGAKPLARLMGAGISSDAFHMVAPAADGLRGLVADARERGG
;
A
#
# COMPACT_ATOMS: atom_id res chain seq x y z
N ALA A 1 5.95 -13.44 9.50
CA ALA A 1 4.50 -13.31 9.28
C ALA A 1 4.24 -12.43 8.06
N VAL A 2 3.12 -12.65 7.41
CA VAL A 2 2.62 -11.84 6.29
C VAL A 2 1.12 -11.64 6.50
N GLU A 3 0.61 -10.47 6.14
CA GLU A 3 -0.81 -10.13 6.18
C GLU A 3 -1.19 -9.27 4.98
N ALA A 4 -2.40 -9.41 4.50
CA ALA A 4 -2.93 -8.60 3.41
C ALA A 4 -4.44 -8.41 3.54
N THR A 5 -4.94 -7.29 3.00
CA THR A 5 -6.36 -7.07 2.69
C THR A 5 -6.45 -6.55 1.27
N THR A 6 -7.39 -7.05 0.49
CA THR A 6 -7.47 -6.79 -0.95
C THR A 6 -8.92 -6.70 -1.42
N ALA A 7 -9.11 -6.35 -2.69
CA ALA A 7 -10.41 -6.43 -3.35
C ALA A 7 -10.94 -7.87 -3.52
N LEU A 8 -10.10 -8.90 -3.30
CA LEU A 8 -10.53 -10.30 -3.34
C LEU A 8 -11.00 -10.79 -1.98
N ALA A 9 -10.27 -10.46 -0.91
CA ALA A 9 -10.57 -10.98 0.42
C ALA A 9 -9.96 -10.10 1.53
N ALA A 10 -10.44 -10.33 2.77
CA ALA A 10 -10.06 -9.60 3.95
C ALA A 10 -8.71 -10.00 4.55
N ASP A 11 -8.17 -11.16 4.19
CA ASP A 11 -6.94 -11.74 4.73
C ASP A 11 -6.06 -12.37 3.65
N ILE A 12 -4.80 -12.65 3.99
CA ILE A 12 -3.81 -13.17 3.04
C ILE A 12 -4.15 -14.58 2.53
N GLU A 13 -4.69 -15.45 3.40
CA GLU A 13 -4.98 -16.85 3.03
C GLU A 13 -6.14 -16.90 2.02
N SER A 14 -7.20 -16.16 2.29
CA SER A 14 -8.37 -16.08 1.41
C SER A 14 -8.02 -15.35 0.10
N THR A 15 -7.20 -14.28 0.16
CA THR A 15 -6.66 -13.61 -1.04
C THR A 15 -5.88 -14.59 -1.91
N TRP A 16 -5.00 -15.40 -1.31
CA TRP A 16 -4.22 -16.39 -2.05
C TRP A 16 -5.09 -17.48 -2.70
N LYS A 17 -6.13 -17.95 -2.01
CA LYS A 17 -7.09 -18.89 -2.58
C LYS A 17 -7.83 -18.30 -3.77
N GLY A 18 -8.32 -17.06 -3.67
CA GLY A 18 -8.98 -16.37 -4.79
C GLY A 18 -8.05 -16.21 -6.00
N LEU A 19 -6.78 -15.81 -5.77
CA LEU A 19 -5.78 -15.72 -6.84
C LEU A 19 -5.54 -17.06 -7.54
N LEU A 20 -5.41 -18.16 -6.79
CA LEU A 20 -5.25 -19.50 -7.37
C LEU A 20 -6.48 -19.98 -8.12
N ALA A 21 -7.68 -19.54 -7.72
CA ALA A 21 -8.93 -19.83 -8.39
C ALA A 21 -9.16 -18.96 -9.65
N GLY A 22 -8.31 -17.94 -9.88
CA GLY A 22 -8.48 -17.00 -10.98
C GLY A 22 -9.64 -16.02 -10.79
N GLU A 23 -10.04 -15.77 -9.54
CA GLU A 23 -11.10 -14.82 -9.21
C GLU A 23 -10.66 -13.37 -9.43
N SER A 24 -11.59 -12.52 -9.84
CA SER A 24 -11.38 -11.08 -9.97
C SER A 24 -12.05 -10.34 -8.81
N GLY A 25 -11.32 -9.37 -8.24
CA GLY A 25 -11.86 -8.43 -7.26
C GLY A 25 -12.42 -7.14 -7.89
N ILE A 26 -12.36 -7.01 -9.22
CA ILE A 26 -12.85 -5.82 -9.91
C ILE A 26 -14.36 -5.92 -10.13
N ARG A 27 -15.07 -4.84 -9.78
CA ARG A 27 -16.53 -4.74 -9.86
C ARG A 27 -16.95 -3.38 -10.38
N GLU A 28 -18.22 -3.22 -10.70
CA GLU A 28 -18.82 -1.92 -10.95
C GLU A 28 -18.74 -1.05 -9.68
N LEU A 29 -18.30 0.18 -9.83
CA LEU A 29 -18.29 1.18 -8.77
C LEU A 29 -19.69 1.78 -8.61
N THR A 30 -20.24 1.67 -7.42
CA THR A 30 -21.57 2.20 -7.06
C THR A 30 -21.51 3.51 -6.31
N ASP A 31 -20.33 4.10 -6.22
CA ASP A 31 -20.07 5.35 -5.51
C ASP A 31 -20.75 6.53 -6.18
N ASP A 32 -21.34 7.41 -5.39
CA ASP A 32 -22.08 8.58 -5.87
C ASP A 32 -21.24 9.49 -6.78
N PHE A 33 -19.94 9.56 -6.55
CA PHE A 33 -19.05 10.39 -7.36
C PHE A 33 -18.94 9.92 -8.81
N VAL A 34 -19.17 8.63 -9.10
CA VAL A 34 -19.11 8.07 -10.46
C VAL A 34 -20.18 8.70 -11.33
N THR A 35 -21.42 8.74 -10.83
CA THR A 35 -22.56 9.34 -11.53
C THR A 35 -22.55 10.87 -11.45
N LYS A 36 -22.16 11.42 -10.30
CA LYS A 36 -22.06 12.88 -10.08
C LYS A 36 -21.15 13.55 -11.11
N TRP A 37 -20.05 12.92 -11.48
CA TRP A 37 -19.05 13.47 -12.39
C TRP A 37 -19.06 12.84 -13.78
N ASP A 38 -20.02 11.95 -14.07
CA ASP A 38 -20.11 11.20 -15.32
C ASP A 38 -18.73 10.61 -15.73
N LEU A 39 -18.11 9.89 -14.82
CA LEU A 39 -16.75 9.37 -15.02
C LEU A 39 -16.74 8.32 -16.13
N PRO A 40 -15.74 8.33 -17.04
CA PRO A 40 -15.63 7.37 -18.13
C PRO A 40 -15.25 5.96 -17.63
N VAL A 41 -14.64 5.86 -16.45
CA VAL A 41 -14.29 4.60 -15.78
C VAL A 41 -15.22 4.41 -14.60
N ARG A 42 -15.95 3.28 -14.60
CA ARG A 42 -16.96 2.92 -13.61
C ARG A 42 -16.68 1.57 -12.96
N ILE A 43 -15.43 1.10 -13.05
CA ILE A 43 -14.98 -0.17 -12.50
C ILE A 43 -13.78 0.05 -11.60
N GLY A 44 -13.68 -0.78 -10.56
CA GLY A 44 -12.59 -0.74 -9.59
C GLY A 44 -12.69 -1.89 -8.59
N GLY A 45 -11.72 -2.02 -7.74
CA GLY A 45 -11.65 -3.03 -6.68
C GLY A 45 -11.56 -2.43 -5.30
N HIS A 46 -12.68 -2.03 -4.70
CA HIS A 46 -12.73 -1.70 -3.29
C HIS A 46 -12.37 -2.90 -2.41
N LEU A 47 -11.82 -2.66 -1.24
CA LEU A 47 -11.59 -3.72 -0.25
C LEU A 47 -12.89 -4.46 0.06
N VAL A 48 -12.77 -5.78 0.19
CA VAL A 48 -13.88 -6.63 0.70
C VAL A 48 -14.09 -6.40 2.19
N ASP A 49 -12.99 -6.14 2.92
CA ASP A 49 -13.02 -5.88 4.35
C ASP A 49 -13.39 -4.43 4.64
N ASP A 50 -14.38 -4.24 5.50
CA ASP A 50 -14.66 -2.93 6.09
C ASP A 50 -13.65 -2.64 7.20
N VAL A 51 -12.50 -2.08 6.82
CA VAL A 51 -11.42 -1.74 7.76
C VAL A 51 -11.87 -0.78 8.86
N ASP A 52 -12.88 0.03 8.61
CA ASP A 52 -13.39 1.00 9.58
C ASP A 52 -14.11 0.31 10.75
N SER A 53 -14.73 -0.84 10.51
CA SER A 53 -15.40 -1.65 11.53
C SER A 53 -14.47 -2.17 12.63
N HIS A 54 -13.16 -2.21 12.37
CA HIS A 54 -12.12 -2.67 13.30
C HIS A 54 -11.52 -1.54 14.16
N LEU A 55 -11.97 -0.31 13.97
CA LEU A 55 -11.39 0.89 14.58
C LEU A 55 -12.37 1.60 15.52
N THR A 56 -11.81 2.27 16.51
CA THR A 56 -12.59 3.14 17.41
C THR A 56 -12.99 4.43 16.71
N ARG A 57 -14.05 5.09 17.21
CA ARG A 57 -14.46 6.41 16.70
C ARG A 57 -13.35 7.46 16.74
N ILE A 58 -12.42 7.35 17.70
CA ILE A 58 -11.28 8.27 17.82
C ILE A 58 -10.29 8.02 16.67
N GLU A 59 -9.98 6.75 16.38
CA GLU A 59 -9.08 6.38 15.31
C GLU A 59 -9.63 6.76 13.94
N LEU A 60 -10.93 6.54 13.70
CA LEU A 60 -11.61 6.97 12.46
C LEU A 60 -11.48 8.48 12.22
N ARG A 61 -11.58 9.29 13.27
CA ARG A 61 -11.51 10.76 13.18
C ARG A 61 -10.09 11.29 13.02
N ARG A 62 -9.08 10.53 13.42
CA ARG A 62 -7.67 10.97 13.45
C ARG A 62 -6.84 10.52 12.27
N ASN A 63 -7.34 9.55 11.51
CA ASN A 63 -6.56 8.87 10.49
C ASN A 63 -7.23 8.98 9.12
N SER A 64 -6.41 9.15 8.08
CA SER A 64 -6.81 8.97 6.68
C SER A 64 -7.08 7.50 6.38
N TYR A 65 -7.66 7.22 5.21
CA TYR A 65 -8.04 5.85 4.86
C TYR A 65 -6.84 4.89 4.85
N VAL A 66 -5.72 5.29 4.23
CA VAL A 66 -4.50 4.46 4.23
C VAL A 66 -3.90 4.27 5.64
N GLN A 67 -4.01 5.25 6.53
CA GLN A 67 -3.59 5.12 7.93
C GLN A 67 -4.47 4.13 8.68
N ARG A 68 -5.79 4.16 8.46
CA ARG A 68 -6.76 3.21 9.04
C ARG A 68 -6.47 1.79 8.58
N MET A 69 -6.29 1.59 7.27
CA MET A 69 -5.88 0.30 6.69
C MET A 69 -4.57 -0.20 7.29
N SER A 70 -3.58 0.69 7.43
CA SER A 70 -2.28 0.35 8.02
C SER A 70 -2.38 -0.11 9.46
N LEU A 71 -3.20 0.55 10.28
CA LEU A 71 -3.42 0.14 11.68
C LEU A 71 -4.05 -1.26 11.78
N VAL A 72 -5.09 -1.51 10.98
CA VAL A 72 -5.78 -2.82 10.99
C VAL A 72 -4.83 -3.92 10.56
N LEU A 73 -4.10 -3.72 9.48
CA LEU A 73 -3.12 -4.70 8.97
C LEU A 73 -1.99 -4.95 9.98
N ALA A 74 -1.43 -3.89 10.56
CA ALA A 74 -0.33 -4.02 11.52
C ALA A 74 -0.76 -4.82 12.77
N ARG A 75 -1.96 -4.57 13.29
CA ARG A 75 -2.53 -5.31 14.43
C ARG A 75 -2.74 -6.78 14.11
N ARG A 76 -3.27 -7.09 12.91
CA ARG A 76 -3.44 -8.48 12.45
C ARG A 76 -2.10 -9.17 12.27
N LEU A 77 -1.16 -8.52 11.58
CA LEU A 77 0.20 -9.01 11.36
C LEU A 77 0.90 -9.32 12.69
N TRP A 78 0.84 -8.39 13.65
CA TRP A 78 1.46 -8.53 14.97
C TRP A 78 0.88 -9.71 15.75
N LYS A 79 -0.44 -9.81 15.76
CA LYS A 79 -1.15 -10.95 16.38
C LYS A 79 -0.77 -12.27 15.72
N ASN A 80 -0.75 -12.33 14.38
CA ASN A 80 -0.41 -13.54 13.63
C ASN A 80 1.08 -13.94 13.79
N ALA A 81 1.94 -12.98 14.12
CA ALA A 81 3.34 -13.23 14.49
C ALA A 81 3.54 -13.74 15.93
N GLY A 82 2.44 -13.87 16.70
CA GLY A 82 2.50 -14.25 18.11
C GLY A 82 2.82 -13.09 19.07
N ALA A 83 2.59 -11.83 18.63
CA ALA A 83 2.87 -10.61 19.39
C ALA A 83 4.31 -10.60 19.98
N PRO A 84 5.35 -10.65 19.12
CA PRO A 84 6.71 -10.83 19.57
C PRO A 84 7.18 -9.66 20.46
N GLU A 85 7.93 -9.98 21.49
CA GLU A 85 8.71 -8.99 22.23
C GLU A 85 9.99 -8.70 21.44
N VAL A 86 10.18 -7.45 21.07
CA VAL A 86 11.34 -6.99 20.30
C VAL A 86 11.92 -5.74 20.96
N ASP A 87 13.23 -5.54 20.80
CA ASP A 87 13.88 -4.31 21.22
C ASP A 87 13.37 -3.14 20.37
N PRO A 88 12.68 -2.15 20.94
CA PRO A 88 12.16 -1.00 20.18
C PRO A 88 13.25 -0.22 19.44
N ASP A 89 14.46 -0.15 20.00
CA ASP A 89 15.58 0.60 19.42
C ASP A 89 16.25 -0.16 18.27
N ARG A 90 15.88 -1.43 18.06
CA ARG A 90 16.29 -2.29 16.94
C ARG A 90 15.14 -2.66 16.02
N PHE A 91 13.96 -2.06 16.21
CA PHE A 91 12.77 -2.30 15.43
C PHE A 91 12.43 -1.10 14.53
N SER A 92 12.30 -1.35 13.22
CA SER A 92 11.93 -0.36 12.22
C SER A 92 10.58 -0.64 11.54
N VAL A 93 9.96 0.40 11.01
CA VAL A 93 8.73 0.33 10.21
C VAL A 93 8.95 1.04 8.88
N VAL A 94 8.72 0.34 7.78
CA VAL A 94 8.87 0.90 6.43
C VAL A 94 7.63 0.56 5.61
N ILE A 95 6.74 1.54 5.39
CA ILE A 95 5.49 1.32 4.66
C ILE A 95 5.38 2.35 3.54
N GLY A 96 5.32 1.84 2.31
CA GLY A 96 5.19 2.64 1.10
C GLY A 96 3.74 2.96 0.76
N THR A 97 3.52 4.13 0.16
CA THR A 97 2.25 4.54 -0.44
C THR A 97 2.52 5.52 -1.56
N GLY A 98 1.68 5.55 -2.59
CA GLY A 98 1.82 6.49 -3.70
C GLY A 98 1.15 7.83 -3.42
N LEU A 99 -0.07 7.81 -2.90
CA LEU A 99 -0.92 8.99 -2.71
C LEU A 99 -1.10 9.39 -1.24
N GLY A 100 -0.85 8.47 -0.31
CA GLY A 100 -1.05 8.73 1.11
C GLY A 100 -2.50 9.09 1.43
N GLY A 101 -2.69 10.10 2.28
CA GLY A 101 -4.01 10.63 2.64
C GLY A 101 -4.53 11.71 1.68
N GLY A 102 -4.36 11.52 0.37
CA GLY A 102 -4.73 12.51 -0.64
C GLY A 102 -6.23 12.89 -0.62
N GLU A 103 -7.12 11.96 -0.24
CA GLU A 103 -8.55 12.24 -0.06
C GLU A 103 -8.78 13.36 0.96
N LYS A 104 -7.92 13.45 1.97
CA LYS A 104 -8.03 14.49 3.01
C LYS A 104 -7.64 15.89 2.50
N ILE A 105 -6.82 15.98 1.46
CA ILE A 105 -6.54 17.27 0.82
C ILE A 105 -7.82 17.83 0.21
N VAL A 106 -8.53 17.00 -0.56
CA VAL A 106 -9.78 17.40 -1.22
C VAL A 106 -10.85 17.75 -0.20
N GLU A 107 -11.07 16.87 0.79
CA GLU A 107 -12.06 17.09 1.87
C GLU A 107 -11.78 18.40 2.63
N MET A 108 -10.54 18.67 2.99
CA MET A 108 -10.18 19.89 3.74
C MET A 108 -10.25 21.15 2.86
N TYR A 109 -9.95 21.04 1.58
CA TYR A 109 -10.10 22.13 0.64
C TYR A 109 -11.58 22.53 0.45
N ASP A 110 -12.45 21.53 0.32
CA ASP A 110 -13.90 21.76 0.22
C ASP A 110 -14.45 22.39 1.51
N ALA A 111 -14.08 21.86 2.67
CA ALA A 111 -14.46 22.43 3.96
C ALA A 111 -13.98 23.90 4.10
N MET A 112 -12.79 24.22 3.61
CA MET A 112 -12.27 25.59 3.62
C MET A 112 -13.07 26.50 2.69
N ASN A 113 -13.46 26.02 1.51
CA ASN A 113 -14.29 26.79 0.57
C ASN A 113 -15.69 27.07 1.10
N GLU A 114 -16.28 26.11 1.83
CA GLU A 114 -17.64 26.24 2.40
C GLU A 114 -17.69 27.16 3.62
N GLY A 115 -16.67 27.15 4.47
CA GLY A 115 -16.76 27.83 5.76
C GLY A 115 -15.46 28.47 6.28
N GLY A 116 -14.47 28.62 5.40
CA GLY A 116 -13.20 29.28 5.70
C GLY A 116 -12.24 28.43 6.53
N PRO A 117 -11.06 28.97 6.93
CA PRO A 117 -9.98 28.21 7.55
C PRO A 117 -10.37 27.51 8.86
N ARG A 118 -11.40 28.00 9.55
CA ARG A 118 -11.87 27.41 10.83
C ARG A 118 -12.57 26.05 10.65
N LYS A 119 -12.94 25.70 9.42
CA LYS A 119 -13.55 24.40 9.08
C LYS A 119 -12.51 23.32 8.81
N VAL A 120 -11.24 23.70 8.57
CA VAL A 120 -10.16 22.75 8.37
C VAL A 120 -9.85 22.05 9.68
N SER A 121 -9.74 20.71 9.64
CA SER A 121 -9.38 19.92 10.83
C SER A 121 -7.99 20.31 11.34
N PRO A 122 -7.79 20.47 12.66
CA PRO A 122 -6.44 20.62 13.23
C PRO A 122 -5.54 19.39 13.02
N LEU A 123 -6.12 18.26 12.64
CA LEU A 123 -5.43 17.01 12.35
C LEU A 123 -5.13 16.85 10.84
N ALA A 124 -5.55 17.79 9.99
CA ALA A 124 -5.43 17.70 8.54
C ALA A 124 -4.00 17.36 8.08
N VAL A 125 -3.00 18.07 8.64
CA VAL A 125 -1.60 17.87 8.24
C VAL A 125 -1.15 16.43 8.44
N GLN A 126 -1.40 15.86 9.61
CA GLN A 126 -0.99 14.47 9.90
C GLN A 126 -1.75 13.43 9.06
N MET A 127 -2.98 13.72 8.66
CA MET A 127 -3.80 12.83 7.82
C MET A 127 -3.36 12.87 6.35
N VAL A 128 -2.91 14.02 5.88
CA VAL A 128 -2.51 14.25 4.48
C VAL A 128 -1.12 13.70 4.16
N MET A 129 -0.20 13.76 5.11
CA MET A 129 1.21 13.43 4.85
C MET A 129 1.39 11.95 4.49
N PRO A 130 2.11 11.62 3.39
CA PRO A 130 2.32 10.23 2.95
C PRO A 130 2.97 9.33 4.00
N ASN A 131 3.86 9.89 4.84
CA ASN A 131 4.48 9.13 5.93
C ASN A 131 3.51 8.70 7.04
N GLY A 132 2.28 9.18 7.01
CA GLY A 132 1.25 8.86 7.99
C GLY A 132 0.99 7.35 8.14
N ALA A 133 1.03 6.60 7.03
CA ALA A 133 0.84 5.14 7.04
C ALA A 133 1.90 4.42 7.90
N ALA A 134 3.19 4.74 7.69
CA ALA A 134 4.26 4.17 8.53
C ALA A 134 4.24 4.73 9.96
N ALA A 135 3.93 6.02 10.11
CA ALA A 135 3.94 6.69 11.40
C ALA A 135 2.90 6.09 12.38
N VAL A 136 1.68 5.81 11.93
CA VAL A 136 0.65 5.21 12.81
C VAL A 136 1.04 3.79 13.23
N VAL A 137 1.67 3.02 12.33
CA VAL A 137 2.17 1.67 12.66
C VAL A 137 3.35 1.73 13.62
N GLY A 138 4.29 2.63 13.37
CA GLY A 138 5.44 2.83 14.26
C GLY A 138 5.02 3.22 15.69
N LEU A 139 4.02 4.09 15.83
CA LEU A 139 3.44 4.47 17.11
C LEU A 139 2.70 3.29 17.77
N GLU A 140 1.89 2.56 17.01
CA GLU A 140 1.11 1.43 17.51
C GLU A 140 2.01 0.29 18.04
N LEU A 141 3.08 -0.02 17.32
CA LEU A 141 3.96 -1.15 17.63
C LEU A 141 5.21 -0.75 18.43
N GLY A 142 5.46 0.54 18.63
CA GLY A 142 6.56 1.04 19.43
C GLY A 142 7.93 1.02 18.72
N ALA A 143 7.99 1.10 17.41
CA ALA A 143 9.24 1.10 16.64
C ALA A 143 10.04 2.39 16.83
N ARG A 144 11.37 2.27 17.10
CA ARG A 144 12.28 3.41 17.36
C ARG A 144 13.52 3.42 16.48
N ALA A 145 13.91 2.30 15.84
CA ALA A 145 15.08 2.25 14.96
C ALA A 145 14.89 3.07 13.67
N GLY A 146 13.63 3.29 13.26
CA GLY A 146 13.30 4.14 12.12
C GLY A 146 11.87 3.92 11.65
N VAL A 147 11.23 5.00 11.20
CA VAL A 147 9.89 4.96 10.62
C VAL A 147 9.92 5.73 9.30
N ILE A 148 9.82 5.02 8.19
CA ILE A 148 10.09 5.57 6.84
C ILE A 148 8.94 5.22 5.90
N THR A 149 8.63 6.13 4.98
CA THR A 149 7.71 5.89 3.87
C THR A 149 8.39 6.23 2.56
N PRO A 150 8.81 5.26 1.76
CA PRO A 150 9.17 5.54 0.37
C PRO A 150 7.91 5.90 -0.43
N VAL A 151 8.07 6.90 -1.30
CA VAL A 151 7.03 7.38 -2.20
C VAL A 151 7.60 7.36 -3.62
N SER A 152 7.48 6.21 -4.27
CA SER A 152 7.93 5.94 -5.64
C SER A 152 6.78 5.43 -6.51
N ALA A 153 5.62 6.11 -6.38
CA ALA A 153 4.39 5.76 -7.09
C ALA A 153 4.02 4.28 -6.88
N CYS A 154 3.74 3.54 -7.97
CA CYS A 154 3.29 2.14 -7.90
C CYS A 154 4.32 1.17 -7.32
N SER A 155 5.60 1.55 -7.24
CA SER A 155 6.68 0.72 -6.68
C SER A 155 6.93 0.94 -5.18
N SER A 156 6.22 1.88 -4.55
CA SER A 156 6.45 2.28 -3.14
C SER A 156 6.44 1.10 -2.16
N GLY A 157 5.50 0.16 -2.31
CA GLY A 157 5.41 -1.00 -1.43
C GLY A 157 6.60 -1.96 -1.57
N SER A 158 7.04 -2.25 -2.81
CA SER A 158 8.21 -3.08 -3.06
C SER A 158 9.50 -2.39 -2.62
N GLU A 159 9.58 -1.07 -2.81
CA GLU A 159 10.73 -0.27 -2.35
C GLU A 159 10.80 -0.22 -0.82
N ALA A 160 9.65 -0.20 -0.13
CA ALA A 160 9.60 -0.29 1.32
C ALA A 160 10.24 -1.58 1.85
N ILE A 161 9.97 -2.72 1.19
CA ILE A 161 10.61 -4.00 1.53
C ILE A 161 12.12 -3.93 1.31
N ALA A 162 12.56 -3.35 0.19
CA ALA A 162 13.96 -3.16 -0.12
C ALA A 162 14.69 -2.28 0.91
N HIS A 163 14.06 -1.18 1.35
CA HIS A 163 14.62 -0.31 2.39
C HIS A 163 14.71 -1.01 3.74
N ALA A 164 13.68 -1.72 4.16
CA ALA A 164 13.69 -2.48 5.40
C ALA A 164 14.78 -3.57 5.39
N TRP A 165 14.92 -4.29 4.27
CA TRP A 165 16.00 -5.26 4.07
C TRP A 165 17.38 -4.62 4.21
N ARG A 166 17.59 -3.45 3.59
CA ARG A 166 18.88 -2.73 3.70
C ARG A 166 19.18 -2.31 5.14
N GLN A 167 18.20 -1.81 5.88
CA GLN A 167 18.39 -1.45 7.30
C GLN A 167 18.86 -2.66 8.12
N ILE A 168 18.30 -3.85 7.87
CA ILE A 168 18.71 -5.08 8.55
C ILE A 168 20.11 -5.49 8.13
N VAL A 169 20.43 -5.50 6.84
CA VAL A 169 21.75 -5.88 6.34
C VAL A 169 22.86 -4.93 6.82
N MET A 170 22.54 -3.63 6.93
CA MET A 170 23.47 -2.60 7.44
C MET A 170 23.61 -2.62 8.96
N GLY A 171 22.76 -3.37 9.66
CA GLY A 171 22.77 -3.45 11.11
C GLY A 171 22.09 -2.29 11.82
N ASP A 172 21.27 -1.50 11.12
CA ASP A 172 20.48 -0.41 11.72
C ASP A 172 19.28 -0.96 12.51
N ALA A 173 18.73 -2.09 12.08
CA ALA A 173 17.63 -2.79 12.73
C ALA A 173 17.86 -4.31 12.68
N ASP A 174 17.25 -5.04 13.61
CA ASP A 174 17.22 -6.52 13.61
C ASP A 174 15.86 -7.06 13.19
N PHE A 175 14.84 -6.21 13.28
CA PHE A 175 13.45 -6.54 13.02
C PHE A 175 12.75 -5.38 12.32
N ALA A 176 11.94 -5.68 11.31
CA ALA A 176 11.19 -4.67 10.60
C ALA A 176 9.78 -5.14 10.22
N VAL A 177 8.81 -4.24 10.33
CA VAL A 177 7.51 -4.33 9.64
C VAL A 177 7.59 -3.52 8.36
N CYS A 178 7.35 -4.14 7.23
CA CYS A 178 7.44 -3.48 5.93
C CYS A 178 6.34 -3.92 4.97
N GLY A 179 6.11 -3.12 3.93
CA GLY A 179 5.10 -3.39 2.92
C GLY A 179 4.53 -2.12 2.31
N GLY A 180 3.29 -2.18 1.83
CA GLY A 180 2.63 -1.02 1.23
C GLY A 180 1.13 -1.05 1.40
N VAL A 181 0.54 0.13 1.32
CA VAL A 181 -0.91 0.35 1.36
C VAL A 181 -1.30 1.37 0.31
N GLU A 182 -2.42 1.14 -0.38
CA GLU A 182 -3.02 2.12 -1.27
C GLU A 182 -4.54 1.93 -1.31
N GLY A 183 -5.27 3.03 -1.29
CA GLY A 183 -6.72 2.97 -1.25
C GLY A 183 -7.31 4.33 -1.59
N MET A 184 -7.23 4.75 -2.84
CA MET A 184 -7.76 6.02 -3.29
C MET A 184 -8.60 5.84 -4.57
N ILE A 185 -9.66 5.02 -4.46
CA ILE A 185 -10.71 4.95 -5.48
C ILE A 185 -11.64 6.14 -5.25
N GLU A 186 -11.31 7.26 -5.87
CA GLU A 186 -11.97 8.55 -5.71
C GLU A 186 -12.12 9.25 -7.06
N ALA A 187 -13.03 10.24 -7.13
CA ALA A 187 -13.33 10.95 -8.38
C ALA A 187 -12.11 11.58 -9.03
N LEU A 188 -11.29 12.30 -8.25
CA LEU A 188 -10.15 13.05 -8.80
C LEU A 188 -9.05 12.15 -9.37
N PRO A 189 -8.57 11.09 -8.70
CA PRO A 189 -7.61 10.16 -9.28
C PRO A 189 -8.15 9.45 -10.53
N ILE A 190 -9.39 8.97 -10.51
CA ILE A 190 -10.00 8.32 -11.68
C ILE A 190 -10.06 9.30 -12.85
N ALA A 191 -10.52 10.53 -12.64
CA ALA A 191 -10.57 11.54 -13.69
C ALA A 191 -9.17 11.85 -14.23
N ALA A 192 -8.17 12.04 -13.36
CA ALA A 192 -6.81 12.36 -13.76
C ALA A 192 -6.17 11.26 -14.63
N PHE A 193 -6.26 10.01 -14.20
CA PHE A 193 -5.72 8.87 -14.98
C PHE A 193 -6.53 8.58 -16.24
N SER A 194 -7.84 8.84 -16.23
CA SER A 194 -8.67 8.73 -17.43
C SER A 194 -8.27 9.76 -18.49
N MET A 195 -7.98 11.00 -18.08
CA MET A 195 -7.49 12.04 -18.99
C MET A 195 -6.13 11.69 -19.60
N MET A 196 -5.30 10.91 -18.91
CA MET A 196 -4.07 10.35 -19.46
C MET A 196 -4.30 9.15 -20.40
N ARG A 197 -5.55 8.68 -20.52
CA ARG A 197 -5.92 7.44 -21.26
C ARG A 197 -5.16 6.21 -20.74
N ALA A 198 -4.92 6.15 -19.44
CA ALA A 198 -4.16 5.08 -18.80
C ALA A 198 -5.06 4.00 -18.21
N MET A 199 -6.36 4.26 -18.05
CA MET A 199 -7.32 3.35 -17.43
C MET A 199 -8.18 2.62 -18.47
N SER A 200 -8.52 1.37 -18.15
CA SER A 200 -9.49 0.59 -18.92
C SER A 200 -10.89 1.20 -18.79
N THR A 201 -11.60 1.26 -19.90
CA THR A 201 -13.00 1.69 -20.00
C THR A 201 -13.96 0.52 -20.24
N LYS A 202 -13.54 -0.71 -19.99
CA LYS A 202 -14.37 -1.92 -20.14
C LYS A 202 -15.36 -2.06 -19.00
N ASN A 203 -16.25 -1.08 -18.87
CA ASN A 203 -17.27 -1.03 -17.83
C ASN A 203 -18.31 -2.16 -17.93
N ASP A 204 -18.44 -2.77 -19.09
CA ASP A 204 -19.33 -3.89 -19.40
C ASP A 204 -18.72 -5.27 -19.08
N ASP A 205 -17.42 -5.34 -18.79
CA ASP A 205 -16.70 -6.57 -18.44
C ASP A 205 -15.71 -6.28 -17.30
N PRO A 206 -16.17 -5.96 -16.08
CA PRO A 206 -15.28 -5.61 -14.97
C PRO A 206 -14.24 -6.68 -14.66
N GLU A 207 -14.64 -7.95 -14.58
CA GLU A 207 -13.76 -9.06 -14.23
C GLU A 207 -12.66 -9.29 -15.26
N GLY A 208 -12.97 -9.07 -16.54
CA GLY A 208 -12.02 -9.21 -17.62
C GLY A 208 -11.30 -7.91 -18.01
N ALA A 209 -11.50 -6.79 -17.33
CA ALA A 209 -10.89 -5.51 -17.69
C ALA A 209 -9.38 -5.49 -17.40
N SER A 210 -8.95 -5.97 -16.24
CA SER A 210 -7.52 -6.10 -15.91
C SER A 210 -6.92 -7.33 -16.57
N ARG A 211 -6.11 -7.11 -17.61
CA ARG A 211 -5.50 -8.19 -18.42
C ARG A 211 -4.04 -7.87 -18.76
N PRO A 212 -3.13 -7.95 -17.75
CA PRO A 212 -1.71 -7.68 -17.95
C PRO A 212 -1.12 -8.54 -19.07
N PHE A 213 -0.26 -7.95 -19.92
CA PHE A 213 0.41 -8.58 -21.06
C PHE A 213 -0.51 -9.02 -22.21
N ASP A 214 -1.84 -8.95 -22.10
CA ASP A 214 -2.75 -9.23 -23.21
C ASP A 214 -2.59 -8.18 -24.30
N LYS A 215 -2.68 -8.61 -25.58
CA LYS A 215 -2.58 -7.69 -26.73
C LYS A 215 -3.76 -6.71 -26.82
N ASN A 216 -4.90 -7.08 -26.26
CA ASN A 216 -6.14 -6.28 -26.29
C ASN A 216 -6.36 -5.49 -24.98
N ARG A 217 -5.33 -5.39 -24.11
CA ARG A 217 -5.42 -4.53 -22.93
C ARG A 217 -5.60 -3.08 -23.33
N ASP A 218 -6.42 -2.35 -22.62
CA ASP A 218 -6.76 -0.96 -22.91
C ASP A 218 -6.44 0.01 -21.76
N GLY A 219 -5.82 -0.48 -20.70
CA GLY A 219 -5.44 0.31 -19.53
C GLY A 219 -5.42 -0.52 -18.26
N PHE A 220 -5.07 0.11 -17.16
CA PHE A 220 -5.14 -0.51 -15.83
C PHE A 220 -6.49 -0.24 -15.16
N VAL A 221 -6.77 -0.95 -14.06
CA VAL A 221 -7.96 -0.77 -13.23
C VAL A 221 -7.50 -0.46 -11.81
N PHE A 222 -8.10 0.53 -11.15
CA PHE A 222 -7.82 0.82 -9.76
C PHE A 222 -8.26 -0.32 -8.83
N GLY A 223 -7.40 -0.65 -7.87
CA GLY A 223 -7.70 -1.57 -6.80
C GLY A 223 -7.13 -1.06 -5.48
N GLU A 224 -7.90 -1.20 -4.41
CA GLU A 224 -7.44 -0.97 -3.06
C GLU A 224 -6.76 -2.22 -2.53
N ALA A 225 -5.63 -2.06 -1.89
CA ALA A 225 -4.95 -3.15 -1.21
C ALA A 225 -3.98 -2.63 -0.15
N GLY A 226 -3.74 -3.47 0.83
CA GLY A 226 -2.64 -3.35 1.75
C GLY A 226 -2.00 -4.71 1.99
N ALA A 227 -0.68 -4.74 2.04
CA ALA A 227 0.07 -5.94 2.40
C ALA A 227 1.29 -5.56 3.24
N MET A 228 1.50 -6.30 4.31
CA MET A 228 2.63 -6.09 5.22
C MET A 228 3.27 -7.43 5.59
N MET A 229 4.55 -7.39 5.86
CA MET A 229 5.30 -8.52 6.36
C MET A 229 6.27 -8.12 7.45
N ILE A 230 6.64 -9.09 8.26
CA ILE A 230 7.77 -9.00 9.17
C ILE A 230 8.97 -9.62 8.48
N ILE A 231 10.06 -8.87 8.45
CA ILE A 231 11.39 -9.37 8.09
C ILE A 231 12.35 -9.13 9.27
N GLU A 232 13.29 -10.03 9.44
CA GLU A 232 14.25 -10.03 10.55
C GLU A 232 15.49 -10.82 10.18
N THR A 233 16.59 -10.66 10.93
CA THR A 233 17.74 -11.53 10.75
C THR A 233 17.38 -12.97 11.10
N GLU A 234 18.03 -13.94 10.44
CA GLU A 234 17.78 -15.36 10.73
C GLU A 234 18.11 -15.69 12.21
N GLU A 235 19.18 -15.09 12.73
CA GLU A 235 19.59 -15.25 14.13
C GLU A 235 18.48 -14.78 15.09
N HIS A 236 17.93 -13.58 14.85
CA HIS A 236 16.84 -13.02 15.67
C HIS A 236 15.59 -13.92 15.60
N ALA A 237 15.21 -14.36 14.41
CA ALA A 237 14.06 -15.24 14.21
C ALA A 237 14.17 -16.55 14.97
N LEU A 238 15.35 -17.21 14.90
CA LEU A 238 15.60 -18.46 15.57
C LEU A 238 15.66 -18.28 17.10
N ALA A 239 16.29 -17.21 17.59
CA ALA A 239 16.41 -16.92 19.03
C ALA A 239 15.03 -16.76 19.72
N ARG A 240 14.04 -16.18 19.04
CA ARG A 240 12.66 -16.07 19.55
C ARG A 240 11.75 -17.26 19.19
N GLY A 241 12.30 -18.31 18.57
CA GLY A 241 11.55 -19.52 18.20
C GLY A 241 10.59 -19.32 17.01
N ALA A 242 10.79 -18.30 16.18
CA ALA A 242 9.98 -18.09 14.99
C ALA A 242 10.29 -19.14 13.92
N LYS A 243 9.28 -19.46 13.10
CA LYS A 243 9.44 -20.31 11.92
C LYS A 243 9.50 -19.42 10.66
N PRO A 244 10.70 -19.21 10.06
CA PRO A 244 10.82 -18.47 8.82
C PRO A 244 9.97 -19.08 7.70
N LEU A 245 9.28 -18.25 6.95
CA LEU A 245 8.48 -18.65 5.78
C LEU A 245 9.34 -18.69 4.51
N ALA A 246 10.29 -17.76 4.40
CA ALA A 246 11.19 -17.62 3.27
C ALA A 246 12.44 -16.83 3.69
N ARG A 247 13.45 -16.81 2.82
CA ARG A 247 14.63 -15.94 2.93
C ARG A 247 14.55 -14.87 1.85
N LEU A 248 14.64 -13.58 2.24
CA LEU A 248 14.79 -12.47 1.31
C LEU A 248 16.28 -12.38 0.91
N MET A 249 16.58 -12.72 -0.33
CA MET A 249 17.95 -12.85 -0.82
C MET A 249 18.59 -11.51 -1.21
N GLY A 250 17.77 -10.57 -1.68
CA GLY A 250 18.25 -9.26 -2.11
C GLY A 250 17.16 -8.37 -2.65
N ALA A 251 17.51 -7.13 -2.93
CA ALA A 251 16.59 -6.15 -3.50
C ALA A 251 17.33 -5.17 -4.41
N GLY A 252 16.82 -4.98 -5.63
CA GLY A 252 17.31 -4.00 -6.60
C GLY A 252 16.35 -2.84 -6.77
N ILE A 253 16.90 -1.62 -6.81
CA ILE A 253 16.18 -0.40 -7.14
C ILE A 253 16.96 0.29 -8.24
N SER A 254 16.31 0.63 -9.36
CA SER A 254 16.92 1.37 -10.46
C SER A 254 15.93 2.35 -11.10
N SER A 255 16.47 3.31 -11.84
CA SER A 255 15.71 4.24 -12.67
C SER A 255 16.25 4.17 -14.10
N ASP A 256 15.36 4.21 -15.09
CA ASP A 256 15.76 4.24 -16.51
C ASP A 256 16.13 5.64 -17.00
N ALA A 257 15.86 6.67 -16.22
CA ALA A 257 16.14 8.09 -16.53
C ALA A 257 15.63 8.52 -17.92
N PHE A 258 14.58 7.87 -18.43
CA PHE A 258 14.08 8.08 -19.78
C PHE A 258 12.93 9.10 -19.85
N HIS A 259 11.86 8.85 -19.09
CA HIS A 259 10.65 9.71 -19.10
C HIS A 259 9.88 9.55 -17.79
N MET A 260 9.12 10.59 -17.40
CA MET A 260 8.41 10.59 -16.11
C MET A 260 7.39 9.44 -15.96
N VAL A 261 6.74 9.02 -17.06
CA VAL A 261 5.68 7.98 -17.01
C VAL A 261 5.89 6.85 -18.04
N ALA A 262 6.65 7.06 -19.11
CA ALA A 262 6.89 6.05 -20.15
C ALA A 262 8.19 5.28 -19.83
N PRO A 263 8.13 3.95 -19.63
CA PRO A 263 9.33 3.16 -19.37
C PRO A 263 10.20 3.01 -20.64
N ALA A 264 11.52 3.02 -20.47
CA ALA A 264 12.44 2.62 -21.52
C ALA A 264 12.34 1.12 -21.78
N ALA A 265 12.56 0.72 -23.05
CA ALA A 265 12.47 -0.69 -23.43
C ALA A 265 13.46 -1.60 -22.67
N ASP A 266 14.60 -1.07 -22.23
CA ASP A 266 15.66 -1.79 -21.55
C ASP A 266 15.62 -1.66 -20.01
N GLY A 267 14.76 -0.80 -19.44
CA GLY A 267 14.74 -0.48 -18.01
C GLY A 267 14.57 -1.70 -17.10
N LEU A 268 13.72 -2.64 -17.47
CA LEU A 268 13.46 -3.84 -16.70
C LEU A 268 14.70 -4.77 -16.57
N ARG A 269 15.59 -4.78 -17.57
CA ARG A 269 16.80 -5.64 -17.53
C ARG A 269 17.79 -5.19 -16.45
N GLY A 270 17.95 -3.88 -16.28
CA GLY A 270 18.80 -3.32 -15.23
C GLY A 270 18.34 -3.69 -13.82
N LEU A 271 17.03 -3.60 -13.58
CA LEU A 271 16.43 -3.96 -12.29
C LEU A 271 16.69 -5.42 -11.91
N VAL A 272 16.48 -6.34 -12.85
CA VAL A 272 16.70 -7.78 -12.62
C VAL A 272 18.18 -8.07 -12.36
N ALA A 273 19.08 -7.44 -13.12
CA ALA A 273 20.53 -7.62 -12.92
C ALA A 273 20.99 -7.11 -11.54
N ASP A 274 20.56 -5.90 -11.14
CA ASP A 274 20.89 -5.31 -9.84
C ASP A 274 20.38 -6.16 -8.66
N ALA A 275 19.14 -6.65 -8.74
CA ALA A 275 18.59 -7.54 -7.72
C ALA A 275 19.37 -8.87 -7.60
N ARG A 276 19.82 -9.41 -8.73
CA ARG A 276 20.62 -10.67 -8.74
C ARG A 276 22.01 -10.47 -8.17
N GLU A 277 22.69 -9.37 -8.50
CA GLU A 277 24.02 -9.06 -7.95
C GLU A 277 23.98 -8.84 -6.43
N ARG A 278 22.93 -8.20 -5.93
CA ARG A 278 22.79 -7.90 -4.50
C ARG A 278 22.24 -9.06 -3.67
N GLY A 279 21.62 -10.01 -4.32
CA GLY A 279 21.07 -11.21 -3.66
C GLY A 279 22.05 -12.34 -3.44
N GLY A 280 23.26 -12.28 -4.00
CA GLY A 280 24.34 -13.26 -3.84
C GLY A 280 24.09 -14.52 -4.63
#